data_c968287fbd23d0a3cfe761a76d60c81e
#
_entry.id   c968287fbd23d0a3cfe761a76d60c81e
#
_cell.length_a   1.000
_cell.length_b   1.000
_cell.length_c   1.000
_cell.angle_alpha   90.00
_cell.angle_beta   90.00
_cell.angle_gamma   90.00
#
_symmetry.space_group_name_H-M   'P 1'
#
loop_
_entity.id
_entity.type
_entity.pdbx_description
1 polymer ?
#
loop_
_entity_poly.entity_id
_entity_poly.type
_entity_poly.pdbx_seq_one_letter_code
_entity_poly.pdbx_strand_id
1 'polypeptide(L)'
;MIVRATIEGICVGVEPKMEYVDGARTDRQAFRDGLPLWSVSVLGENERFAQRVTIAAKAAPGLLFGQRIIFPDAECSTAWVRASRVENAGVSAEDFG
;
A
#
# COMPACT_ATOMS: atom_id res chain seq x y z
N MET A 1 -11.85 6.08 15.20
CA MET A 1 -12.31 6.97 14.11
C MET A 1 -11.55 6.66 12.84
N ILE A 2 -12.26 6.64 11.71
CA ILE A 2 -11.63 6.43 10.41
C ILE A 2 -11.70 7.75 9.65
N VAL A 3 -10.56 8.15 9.12
CA VAL A 3 -10.45 9.37 8.32
C VAL A 3 -10.12 8.96 6.89
N ARG A 4 -10.71 9.63 5.91
CA ARG A 4 -10.35 9.41 4.51
C ARG A 4 -9.38 10.48 4.06
N ALA A 5 -8.34 10.05 3.38
CA ALA A 5 -7.30 10.96 2.91
C ALA A 5 -6.62 10.39 1.68
N THR A 6 -6.03 11.26 0.89
CA THR A 6 -5.17 10.85 -0.21
C THR A 6 -3.77 10.63 0.34
N ILE A 7 -3.21 9.48 0.06
CA ILE A 7 -1.84 9.14 0.46
C ILE A 7 -0.99 9.06 -0.79
N GLU A 8 0.13 9.76 -0.81
CA GLU A 8 1.02 9.69 -1.95
C GLU A 8 2.47 9.70 -1.52
N GLY A 9 3.32 9.18 -2.38
CA GLY A 9 4.74 9.10 -2.13
C GLY A 9 5.40 8.16 -3.11
N ILE A 10 6.54 7.63 -2.69
CA ILE A 10 7.34 6.73 -3.50
C ILE A 10 7.16 5.32 -2.99
N CYS A 11 6.89 4.38 -3.90
CA CYS A 11 6.79 2.97 -3.55
C CYS A 11 8.17 2.45 -3.19
N VAL A 12 8.30 1.90 -1.98
CA VAL A 12 9.55 1.30 -1.53
C VAL A 12 9.42 -0.18 -1.20
N GLY A 13 8.30 -0.77 -1.56
CA GLY A 13 8.13 -2.21 -1.43
C GLY A 13 6.67 -2.62 -1.56
N VAL A 14 6.49 -3.83 -2.06
CA VAL A 14 5.18 -4.49 -2.11
C VAL A 14 5.41 -5.91 -1.63
N GLU A 15 4.62 -6.33 -0.65
CA GLU A 15 4.73 -7.70 -0.14
C GLU A 15 3.37 -8.24 0.26
N PRO A 16 3.19 -9.56 0.28
CA PRO A 16 1.95 -10.13 0.78
C PRO A 16 1.76 -9.77 2.25
N LYS A 17 0.54 -9.43 2.62
CA LYS A 17 0.20 -9.22 4.02
C LYS A 17 -0.15 -10.55 4.64
N MET A 18 0.57 -10.96 5.68
CA MET A 18 0.38 -12.25 6.29
C MET A 18 -0.63 -12.20 7.41
N GLU A 19 -1.31 -13.33 7.61
CA GLU A 19 -2.22 -13.53 8.73
C GLU A 19 -1.48 -13.57 10.04
N TYR A 20 -2.11 -13.03 11.08
CA TYR A 20 -1.62 -13.17 12.45
C TYR A 20 -2.63 -14.00 13.23
N VAL A 21 -2.12 -14.97 13.98
CA VAL A 21 -2.93 -15.80 14.87
C VAL A 21 -2.31 -15.70 16.25
N ASP A 22 -3.11 -15.28 17.23
CA ASP A 22 -2.65 -15.10 18.61
C ASP A 22 -1.40 -14.21 18.71
N GLY A 23 -1.37 -13.17 17.88
CA GLY A 23 -0.26 -12.22 17.87
C GLY A 23 0.99 -12.68 17.14
N ALA A 24 0.97 -13.89 16.57
CA ALA A 24 2.11 -14.42 15.84
C ALA A 24 1.85 -14.41 14.34
N ARG A 25 2.85 -14.00 13.59
CA ARG A 25 2.77 -14.02 12.13
C ARG A 25 2.78 -15.45 11.63
N THR A 26 1.86 -15.77 10.74
CA THR A 26 1.84 -17.06 10.06
C THR A 26 2.48 -16.93 8.68
N ASP A 27 2.62 -18.05 7.97
CA ASP A 27 3.09 -18.04 6.59
C ASP A 27 1.94 -18.11 5.59
N ARG A 28 0.74 -17.73 6.03
CA ARG A 28 -0.43 -17.65 5.16
C ARG A 28 -0.77 -16.20 4.89
N GLN A 29 -1.05 -15.90 3.62
CA GLN A 29 -1.46 -14.56 3.24
C GLN A 29 -2.87 -14.28 3.74
N ALA A 30 -3.07 -13.07 4.26
CA ALA A 30 -4.39 -12.62 4.70
C ALA A 30 -5.29 -12.33 3.51
N PHE A 31 -6.57 -12.56 3.68
CA PHE A 31 -7.60 -12.31 2.66
C PHE A 31 -8.71 -11.45 3.25
N ARG A 32 -9.37 -10.70 2.38
CA ARG A 32 -10.58 -9.98 2.76
C ARG A 32 -11.54 -10.02 1.57
N ASP A 33 -12.79 -10.44 1.82
CA ASP A 33 -13.82 -10.55 0.79
C ASP A 33 -13.35 -11.37 -0.41
N GLY A 34 -12.60 -12.45 -0.14
CA GLY A 34 -12.14 -13.35 -1.17
C GLY A 34 -10.91 -12.89 -1.93
N LEU A 35 -10.33 -11.76 -1.58
CA LEU A 35 -9.15 -11.24 -2.26
C LEU A 35 -7.93 -11.25 -1.34
N PRO A 36 -6.77 -11.66 -1.85
CA PRO A 36 -5.55 -11.57 -1.07
C PRO A 36 -5.19 -10.12 -0.76
N LEU A 37 -4.63 -9.92 0.42
CA LEU A 37 -4.21 -8.60 0.87
C LEU A 37 -2.71 -8.41 0.64
N TRP A 38 -2.37 -7.20 0.22
CA TRP A 38 -0.99 -6.81 -0.06
C TRP A 38 -0.64 -5.60 0.77
N SER A 39 0.60 -5.52 1.19
CA SER A 39 1.11 -4.38 1.93
C SER A 39 2.04 -3.59 1.01
N VAL A 40 1.66 -2.37 0.73
CA VAL A 40 2.46 -1.46 -0.11
C VAL A 40 3.11 -0.46 0.81
N SER A 41 4.44 -0.40 0.79
CA SER A 41 5.18 0.57 1.57
C SER A 41 5.39 1.82 0.73
N VAL A 42 4.96 2.96 1.27
CA VAL A 42 5.05 4.23 0.58
C VAL A 42 5.78 5.23 1.47
N LEU A 43 6.75 5.92 0.89
CA LEU A 43 7.53 6.93 1.58
C LEU A 43 7.10 8.29 1.07
N GLY A 44 6.50 9.08 1.94
CA GLY A 44 6.08 10.44 1.62
C GLY A 44 7.27 11.39 1.54
N GLU A 45 7.05 12.50 0.87
CA GLU A 45 8.06 13.55 0.80
C GLU A 45 8.33 14.07 2.20
N ASN A 46 9.60 14.19 2.55
CA ASN A 46 10.07 14.65 3.87
C ASN A 46 9.78 13.67 5.01
N GLU A 47 9.36 12.46 4.69
CA GLU A 47 9.14 11.43 5.71
C GLU A 47 10.38 10.58 5.88
N ARG A 48 10.61 10.14 7.11
CA ARG A 48 11.73 9.27 7.42
C ARG A 48 11.38 7.79 7.32
N PHE A 49 10.11 7.48 7.55
CA PHE A 49 9.66 6.10 7.61
C PHE A 49 8.55 5.87 6.60
N ALA A 50 8.63 4.73 5.96
CA ALA A 50 7.58 4.33 5.03
C ALA A 50 6.33 3.97 5.81
N GLN A 51 5.19 4.31 5.23
CA GLN A 51 3.89 3.93 5.73
C GLN A 51 3.40 2.72 4.95
N ARG A 52 2.78 1.78 5.62
CA ARG A 52 2.22 0.61 4.96
C ARG A 52 0.74 0.82 4.68
N VAL A 53 0.36 0.62 3.44
CA VAL A 53 -1.03 0.72 3.01
C VAL A 53 -1.47 -0.66 2.55
N THR A 54 -2.56 -1.15 3.13
CA THR A 54 -3.11 -2.45 2.76
C THR A 54 -4.04 -2.29 1.56
N ILE A 55 -3.86 -3.13 0.58
CA ILE A 55 -4.72 -3.15 -0.60
C ILE A 55 -5.12 -4.60 -0.92
N ALA A 56 -6.37 -4.80 -1.30
CA ALA A 56 -6.87 -6.11 -1.71
C ALA A 56 -6.82 -6.21 -3.22
N ALA A 57 -6.19 -7.24 -3.75
CA ALA A 57 -6.06 -7.43 -5.19
C ALA A 57 -5.78 -8.88 -5.50
N LYS A 58 -6.23 -9.35 -6.66
CA LYS A 58 -6.03 -10.75 -7.08
C LYS A 58 -4.58 -11.12 -7.18
N ALA A 59 -3.75 -10.16 -7.54
CA ALA A 59 -2.31 -10.36 -7.69
C ALA A 59 -1.58 -9.16 -7.11
N ALA A 60 -0.27 -9.30 -6.88
CA ALA A 60 0.54 -8.21 -6.38
C ALA A 60 0.42 -7.00 -7.30
N PRO A 61 0.18 -5.80 -6.74
CA PRO A 61 0.19 -4.60 -7.56
C PRO A 61 1.51 -4.46 -8.32
N GLY A 62 1.41 -4.17 -9.61
CA GLY A 62 2.60 -4.06 -10.45
C GLY A 62 3.32 -2.74 -10.27
N LEU A 63 3.83 -2.51 -9.08
CA LEU A 63 4.52 -1.27 -8.71
C LEU A 63 6.02 -1.51 -8.65
N LEU A 64 6.77 -0.56 -9.16
CA LEU A 64 8.22 -0.63 -9.14
C LEU A 64 8.77 0.15 -7.96
N PHE A 65 9.90 -0.31 -7.43
CA PHE A 65 10.62 0.42 -6.39
C PHE A 65 11.02 1.79 -6.94
N GLY A 66 10.70 2.84 -6.18
CA GLY A 66 10.99 4.20 -6.59
C GLY A 66 9.90 4.86 -7.43
N GLN A 67 8.87 4.12 -7.78
CA GLN A 67 7.76 4.67 -8.55
C GLN A 67 6.92 5.57 -7.67
N ARG A 68 6.52 6.72 -8.21
CA ARG A 68 5.61 7.62 -7.51
C ARG A 68 4.19 7.09 -7.63
N ILE A 69 3.53 6.96 -6.50
CA ILE A 69 2.19 6.35 -6.43
C ILE A 69 1.27 7.20 -5.57
N ILE A 70 -0.02 7.01 -5.78
CA ILE A 70 -1.05 7.70 -5.03
C ILE A 70 -2.17 6.73 -4.69
N PHE A 71 -2.66 6.81 -3.46
CA PHE A 71 -3.82 6.06 -3.00
C PHE A 71 -4.96 7.06 -2.78
N PRO A 72 -5.85 7.22 -3.76
CA PRO A 72 -6.96 8.15 -3.58
C PRO A 72 -7.94 7.62 -2.55
N ASP A 73 -8.42 8.50 -1.70
CA ASP A 73 -9.48 8.18 -0.75
C ASP A 73 -9.15 6.98 0.14
N ALA A 74 -7.93 6.94 0.66
CA ALA A 74 -7.52 5.88 1.56
C ALA A 74 -8.20 6.04 2.92
N GLU A 75 -8.50 4.91 3.56
CA GLU A 75 -9.05 4.89 4.91
C GLU A 75 -7.92 4.79 5.92
N CYS A 76 -7.86 5.75 6.83
CA CYS A 76 -6.79 5.84 7.81
C CYS A 76 -7.35 5.72 9.22
N SER A 77 -6.78 4.82 10.00
CA SER A 77 -7.06 4.72 11.42
C SER A 77 -5.73 4.78 12.18
N THR A 78 -5.78 4.75 13.50
CA THR A 78 -4.55 4.74 14.29
C THR A 78 -3.79 3.44 14.18
N ALA A 79 -4.45 2.36 13.76
CA ALA A 79 -3.87 1.02 13.71
C ALA A 79 -3.54 0.55 12.30
N TRP A 80 -4.18 1.10 11.29
CA TRP A 80 -4.00 0.62 9.92
C TRP A 80 -4.39 1.70 8.91
N VAL A 81 -3.86 1.52 7.71
CA VAL A 81 -4.23 2.33 6.54
C VAL A 81 -4.52 1.35 5.41
N ARG A 82 -5.64 1.55 4.75
CA ARG A 82 -6.01 0.68 3.63
C ARG A 82 -6.63 1.49 2.50
N ALA A 83 -6.49 0.98 1.29
CA ALA A 83 -7.01 1.65 0.11
C ALA A 83 -7.67 0.64 -0.81
N SER A 84 -8.61 1.09 -1.62
CA SER A 84 -9.27 0.24 -2.61
C SER A 84 -8.49 0.19 -3.91
N ARG A 85 -7.63 1.17 -4.17
CA ARG A 85 -6.84 1.21 -5.39
C ARG A 85 -5.57 2.03 -5.20
N VAL A 86 -4.63 1.82 -6.11
CA VAL A 86 -3.39 2.58 -6.18
C VAL A 86 -3.19 3.00 -7.63
N GLU A 87 -2.70 4.21 -7.83
CA GLU A 87 -2.48 4.77 -9.16
C GLU A 87 -1.05 5.27 -9.27
N ASN A 88 -0.55 5.29 -10.50
CA ASN A 88 0.72 5.94 -10.80
C ASN A 88 0.51 7.45 -10.67
N ALA A 89 1.31 8.11 -9.86
CA ALA A 89 1.13 9.53 -9.57
C ALA A 89 1.79 10.45 -10.60
N GLY A 90 1.90 9.97 -11.81
CA GLY A 90 2.14 10.87 -12.91
C GLY A 90 3.55 11.18 -13.32
N VAL A 91 4.54 10.48 -12.79
CA VAL A 91 5.86 10.57 -13.40
C VAL A 91 5.89 9.55 -14.52
N SER A 92 5.77 10.02 -15.72
CA SER A 92 5.76 9.15 -16.86
C SER A 92 7.16 8.96 -17.42
N ALA A 93 7.30 7.97 -18.28
CA ALA A 93 8.61 7.65 -18.84
C ALA A 93 9.25 8.81 -19.59
N GLU A 94 8.46 9.63 -20.24
CA GLU A 94 8.96 10.76 -20.98
C GLU A 94 9.49 11.87 -20.09
N ASP A 95 9.15 11.85 -18.81
CA ASP A 95 9.71 12.82 -17.88
C ASP A 95 11.19 12.53 -17.60
N PHE A 96 11.65 11.39 -17.99
CA PHE A 96 13.03 10.99 -17.79
C PHE A 96 13.84 11.02 -19.06
N GLY A 97 13.15 11.12 -20.15
CA GLY A 97 13.86 10.94 -21.34
C GLY A 97 13.80 11.95 -22.34
#